data_09e2498e2a8d3674e7eca4201bcc21be
#
_entry.id   09e2498e2a8d3674e7eca4201bcc21be
#
_cell.length_a   1.000
_cell.length_b   1.000
_cell.length_c   1.000
_cell.angle_alpha   90.00
_cell.angle_beta   90.00
_cell.angle_gamma   90.00
#
_symmetry.space_group_name_H-M   'P 1'
#
loop_
_entity.id
_entity.type
_entity.pdbx_description
1 polymer ?
#
loop_
_entity_poly.entity_id
_entity_poly.type
_entity_poly.pdbx_seq_one_letter_code
_entity_poly.pdbx_strand_id
1 'polypeptide(L)'
;MAYFRKIPKLQSMLDLFSSKENWLILVSADPDAMASAMALKRIMSRKVNEADIARINVITRPDNLAMIQATRLHMRAYDPAMLAKYDRFALVDSQPHHSPQFETISFSIVIDHHPLPATPPEFPYADIKPEYGSNSTLLTEYLYNLEIRPGKLLATALQFGIKSDTMSFSRKLIDADLRAYHYLARFADQALLSRITRSEFHKRWLPFFAKACTTLRPVGSGQFVHIGKVENPDILVGIADFLTRVYEFRWVAVSGQYGDTVVVIYRGDGSRDIGRLAHAQFGDIGSAGGHKALARAEFPASASGGTALGQFVHKRVLAVPRKKIPRDAAVGTQPTAGTQASGGTQPPDPATPASKTPSATTEKQK
;
A
#
# COMPACT_ATOMS: atom_id res chain seq x y z
N MET A 1 3.07 -21.65 -22.36
CA MET A 1 2.14 -21.56 -21.20
C MET A 1 1.44 -20.21 -21.21
N ALA A 2 0.14 -20.16 -20.89
CA ALA A 2 -0.60 -18.92 -20.74
C ALA A 2 -0.13 -18.18 -19.48
N TYR A 3 0.02 -16.86 -19.55
CA TYR A 3 0.41 -16.05 -18.37
C TYR A 3 -0.64 -16.08 -17.28
N PHE A 4 -1.91 -16.02 -17.66
CA PHE A 4 -3.03 -15.95 -16.75
C PHE A 4 -4.10 -16.97 -17.10
N ARG A 5 -4.94 -17.29 -16.12
CA ARG A 5 -6.13 -18.12 -16.33
C ARG A 5 -7.18 -17.34 -17.12
N LYS A 6 -8.03 -18.07 -17.85
CA LYS A 6 -9.20 -17.46 -18.49
C LYS A 6 -10.18 -16.94 -17.44
N ILE A 7 -10.77 -15.78 -17.71
CA ILE A 7 -11.78 -15.12 -16.86
C ILE A 7 -13.10 -15.13 -17.64
N PRO A 8 -13.96 -16.16 -17.48
CA PRO A 8 -15.18 -16.29 -18.28
C PRO A 8 -16.15 -15.11 -18.11
N LYS A 9 -16.22 -14.54 -16.92
CA LYS A 9 -17.12 -13.43 -16.61
C LYS A 9 -16.76 -12.09 -17.29
N LEU A 10 -15.62 -11.98 -17.97
CA LEU A 10 -15.31 -10.75 -18.72
C LEU A 10 -16.32 -10.45 -19.84
N GLN A 11 -16.95 -11.47 -20.40
CA GLN A 11 -17.98 -11.25 -21.42
C GLN A 11 -19.16 -10.48 -20.85
N SER A 12 -19.64 -10.81 -19.64
CA SER A 12 -20.75 -10.07 -19.02
C SER A 12 -20.42 -8.59 -18.73
N MET A 13 -19.14 -8.26 -18.49
CA MET A 13 -18.70 -6.86 -18.43
C MET A 13 -18.77 -6.19 -19.80
N LEU A 14 -18.31 -6.88 -20.87
CA LEU A 14 -18.33 -6.33 -22.22
C LEU A 14 -19.76 -6.12 -22.73
N ASP A 15 -20.70 -6.96 -22.33
CA ASP A 15 -22.12 -6.86 -22.69
C ASP A 15 -22.81 -5.63 -22.10
N LEU A 16 -22.20 -4.98 -21.09
CA LEU A 16 -22.69 -3.71 -20.54
C LEU A 16 -22.31 -2.51 -21.41
N PHE A 17 -21.37 -2.65 -22.35
CA PHE A 17 -20.88 -1.51 -23.13
C PHE A 17 -21.76 -1.25 -24.34
N SER A 18 -22.14 0.00 -24.53
CA SER A 18 -22.88 0.48 -25.69
C SER A 18 -22.18 1.68 -26.32
N SER A 19 -22.03 1.68 -27.64
CA SER A 19 -21.43 2.79 -28.38
C SER A 19 -22.24 4.08 -28.33
N LYS A 20 -23.42 4.05 -27.71
CA LYS A 20 -24.29 5.21 -27.53
C LYS A 20 -24.20 5.82 -26.12
N GLU A 21 -23.54 5.14 -25.17
CA GLU A 21 -23.50 5.54 -23.75
C GLU A 21 -22.18 6.19 -23.38
N ASN A 22 -22.27 7.20 -22.50
CA ASN A 22 -21.15 7.86 -21.86
C ASN A 22 -20.91 7.26 -20.49
N TRP A 23 -19.65 6.98 -20.18
CA TRP A 23 -19.24 6.35 -18.93
C TRP A 23 -18.36 7.28 -18.09
N LEU A 24 -18.60 7.29 -16.78
CA LEU A 24 -17.71 7.91 -15.81
C LEU A 24 -17.08 6.84 -14.94
N ILE A 25 -15.75 6.79 -14.94
CA ILE A 25 -14.94 5.93 -14.07
C ILE A 25 -14.54 6.76 -12.85
N LEU A 26 -15.00 6.37 -11.67
CA LEU A 26 -14.74 7.04 -10.40
C LEU A 26 -13.64 6.34 -9.63
N VAL A 27 -12.79 7.13 -8.99
CA VAL A 27 -11.66 6.64 -8.18
C VAL A 27 -11.45 7.50 -6.93
N SER A 28 -10.97 6.87 -5.87
CA SER A 28 -10.18 7.56 -4.83
C SER A 28 -8.72 7.49 -5.29
N ALA A 29 -8.24 8.57 -5.90
CA ALA A 29 -7.02 8.53 -6.71
C ALA A 29 -5.75 8.29 -5.85
N ASP A 30 -5.18 7.12 -6.04
CA ASP A 30 -3.82 6.71 -5.72
C ASP A 30 -3.18 6.03 -6.95
N PRO A 31 -1.95 5.54 -6.92
CA PRO A 31 -1.33 4.95 -8.09
C PRO A 31 -2.07 3.74 -8.66
N ASP A 32 -2.63 2.89 -7.81
CA ASP A 32 -3.34 1.68 -8.24
C ASP A 32 -4.69 2.00 -8.85
N ALA A 33 -5.50 2.83 -8.18
CA ALA A 33 -6.77 3.34 -8.69
C ALA A 33 -6.61 4.06 -10.03
N MET A 34 -5.60 4.93 -10.15
CA MET A 34 -5.31 5.68 -11.38
C MET A 34 -4.92 4.77 -12.54
N ALA A 35 -4.05 3.79 -12.31
CA ALA A 35 -3.64 2.83 -13.33
C ALA A 35 -4.80 1.92 -13.75
N SER A 36 -5.59 1.48 -12.80
CA SER A 36 -6.79 0.67 -13.00
C SER A 36 -7.84 1.40 -13.84
N ALA A 37 -8.08 2.68 -13.54
CA ALA A 37 -9.00 3.51 -14.33
C ALA A 37 -8.50 3.69 -15.78
N MET A 38 -7.19 3.91 -15.97
CA MET A 38 -6.58 3.97 -17.31
C MET A 38 -6.79 2.66 -18.07
N ALA A 39 -6.63 1.51 -17.41
CA ALA A 39 -6.81 0.20 -18.02
C ALA A 39 -8.28 -0.05 -18.39
N LEU A 40 -9.21 0.24 -17.50
CA LEU A 40 -10.65 0.11 -17.80
C LEU A 40 -11.06 1.04 -18.94
N LYS A 41 -10.63 2.31 -18.93
CA LYS A 41 -10.85 3.23 -20.06
C LYS A 41 -10.28 2.68 -21.37
N ARG A 42 -9.12 2.02 -21.33
CA ARG A 42 -8.54 1.37 -22.51
C ARG A 42 -9.39 0.18 -23.01
N ILE A 43 -9.98 -0.60 -22.12
CA ILE A 43 -10.90 -1.70 -22.44
C ILE A 43 -12.19 -1.16 -23.07
N MET A 44 -12.73 -0.06 -22.55
CA MET A 44 -13.92 0.63 -23.05
C MET A 44 -13.73 1.28 -24.42
N SER A 45 -12.48 1.57 -24.81
CA SER A 45 -12.16 2.26 -26.06
C SER A 45 -12.84 1.62 -27.27
N ARG A 46 -13.54 2.41 -28.07
CA ARG A 46 -14.32 1.99 -29.24
C ARG A 46 -15.54 1.09 -28.94
N LYS A 47 -15.88 0.89 -27.67
CA LYS A 47 -17.04 0.09 -27.24
C LYS A 47 -18.14 0.96 -26.62
N VAL A 48 -17.78 2.14 -26.14
CA VAL A 48 -18.69 3.16 -25.59
C VAL A 48 -18.53 4.47 -26.37
N ASN A 49 -19.46 5.41 -26.23
CA ASN A 49 -19.35 6.71 -26.87
C ASN A 49 -18.18 7.50 -26.30
N GLU A 50 -18.18 7.70 -25.00
CA GLU A 50 -17.10 8.36 -24.28
C GLU A 50 -16.88 7.69 -22.90
N ALA A 51 -15.66 7.72 -22.41
CA ALA A 51 -15.32 7.30 -21.05
C ALA A 51 -14.38 8.33 -20.42
N ASP A 52 -14.79 8.91 -19.31
CA ASP A 52 -14.00 9.86 -18.55
C ASP A 52 -13.60 9.28 -17.17
N ILE A 53 -12.58 9.87 -16.55
CA ILE A 53 -12.12 9.50 -15.22
C ILE A 53 -12.31 10.71 -14.30
N ALA A 54 -12.91 10.50 -13.13
CA ALA A 54 -13.00 11.50 -12.08
C ALA A 54 -12.53 10.95 -10.73
N ARG A 55 -11.87 11.82 -9.96
CA ARG A 55 -11.37 11.53 -8.62
C ARG A 55 -12.15 12.28 -7.55
N ILE A 56 -12.35 11.65 -6.40
CA ILE A 56 -13.02 12.28 -5.25
C ILE A 56 -12.06 12.99 -4.30
N ASN A 57 -10.79 12.62 -4.29
CA ASN A 57 -9.78 13.15 -3.35
C ASN A 57 -8.84 14.16 -4.00
N VAL A 58 -8.14 14.92 -3.16
CA VAL A 58 -7.04 15.80 -3.58
C VAL A 58 -5.74 14.99 -3.63
N ILE A 59 -5.00 15.14 -4.72
CA ILE A 59 -3.71 14.46 -4.91
C ILE A 59 -2.59 15.42 -4.50
N THR A 60 -1.84 15.05 -3.50
CA THR A 60 -0.77 15.87 -2.90
C THR A 60 0.60 15.18 -2.94
N ARG A 61 0.63 13.86 -3.06
CA ARG A 61 1.88 13.10 -3.09
C ARG A 61 2.63 13.33 -4.38
N PRO A 62 3.94 13.64 -4.32
CA PRO A 62 4.75 13.95 -5.49
C PRO A 62 4.86 12.81 -6.50
N ASP A 63 4.94 11.56 -6.05
CA ASP A 63 4.98 10.36 -6.89
C ASP A 63 3.67 10.18 -7.70
N ASN A 64 2.52 10.46 -7.07
CA ASN A 64 1.21 10.43 -7.75
C ASN A 64 1.13 11.55 -8.81
N LEU A 65 1.58 12.75 -8.48
CA LEU A 65 1.64 13.87 -9.42
C LEU A 65 2.59 13.57 -10.58
N ALA A 66 3.75 12.98 -10.29
CA ALA A 66 4.73 12.55 -11.29
C ALA A 66 4.14 11.47 -12.22
N MET A 67 3.37 10.51 -11.68
CA MET A 67 2.66 9.51 -12.47
C MET A 67 1.67 10.16 -13.43
N ILE A 68 0.81 11.06 -12.95
CA ILE A 68 -0.18 11.76 -13.77
C ILE A 68 0.50 12.48 -14.94
N GLN A 69 1.55 13.25 -14.64
CA GLN A 69 2.31 13.98 -15.65
C GLN A 69 2.99 13.05 -16.65
N ALA A 70 3.66 12.01 -16.15
CA ALA A 70 4.44 11.08 -16.95
C ALA A 70 3.57 10.22 -17.87
N THR A 71 2.40 9.80 -17.40
CA THR A 71 1.45 8.96 -18.15
C THR A 71 0.46 9.76 -18.98
N ARG A 72 0.45 11.10 -18.84
CA ARG A 72 -0.53 12.00 -19.46
C ARG A 72 -1.97 11.63 -19.10
N LEU A 73 -2.18 11.22 -17.85
CA LEU A 73 -3.50 10.88 -17.36
C LEU A 73 -4.37 12.14 -17.26
N HIS A 74 -5.48 12.16 -18.01
CA HIS A 74 -6.52 13.16 -17.89
C HIS A 74 -7.57 12.68 -16.90
N MET A 75 -7.73 13.41 -15.82
CA MET A 75 -8.67 13.10 -14.74
C MET A 75 -9.21 14.40 -14.15
N ARG A 76 -10.54 14.47 -13.95
CA ARG A 76 -11.22 15.62 -13.38
C ARG A 76 -11.45 15.44 -11.87
N ALA A 77 -11.60 16.55 -11.15
CA ALA A 77 -12.18 16.46 -9.81
C ALA A 77 -13.66 16.12 -9.95
N TYR A 78 -14.15 15.21 -9.12
CA TYR A 78 -15.56 14.84 -9.10
C TYR A 78 -16.41 16.01 -8.58
N ASP A 79 -17.51 16.26 -9.29
CA ASP A 79 -18.58 17.17 -8.91
C ASP A 79 -19.90 16.42 -9.15
N PRO A 80 -20.84 16.39 -8.19
CA PRO A 80 -22.14 15.74 -8.37
C PRO A 80 -22.89 16.19 -9.64
N ALA A 81 -22.72 17.44 -10.10
CA ALA A 81 -23.31 17.91 -11.34
C ALA A 81 -22.83 17.15 -12.59
N MET A 82 -21.69 16.46 -12.50
CA MET A 82 -21.19 15.64 -13.61
C MET A 82 -22.10 14.43 -13.89
N LEU A 83 -22.79 13.90 -12.88
CA LEU A 83 -23.61 12.70 -13.04
C LEU A 83 -24.65 12.83 -14.16
N ALA A 84 -25.21 14.02 -14.37
CA ALA A 84 -26.18 14.28 -15.41
C ALA A 84 -25.64 14.14 -16.86
N LYS A 85 -24.30 14.03 -17.03
CA LYS A 85 -23.65 13.95 -18.34
C LYS A 85 -23.30 12.53 -18.76
N TYR A 86 -23.44 11.56 -17.85
CA TYR A 86 -23.04 10.19 -18.07
C TYR A 86 -24.21 9.24 -17.84
N ASP A 87 -24.28 8.19 -18.66
CA ASP A 87 -25.33 7.19 -18.62
C ASP A 87 -25.01 6.04 -17.67
N ARG A 88 -23.70 5.77 -17.46
CA ARG A 88 -23.20 4.64 -16.67
C ARG A 88 -21.97 5.02 -15.85
N PHE A 89 -21.82 4.31 -14.72
CA PHE A 89 -20.76 4.58 -13.76
C PHE A 89 -19.98 3.30 -13.47
N ALA A 90 -18.67 3.45 -13.40
CA ALA A 90 -17.75 2.38 -12.96
C ALA A 90 -16.93 2.88 -11.77
N LEU A 91 -16.68 2.00 -10.81
CA LEU A 91 -15.81 2.21 -9.66
C LEU A 91 -14.67 1.21 -9.72
N VAL A 92 -13.44 1.69 -9.61
CA VAL A 92 -12.26 0.84 -9.58
C VAL A 92 -11.41 1.15 -8.36
N ASP A 93 -10.83 0.11 -7.80
CA ASP A 93 -9.98 0.14 -6.62
C ASP A 93 -10.68 0.74 -5.39
N SER A 94 -11.96 0.52 -5.32
CA SER A 94 -12.82 0.99 -4.23
C SER A 94 -14.18 0.30 -4.26
N GLN A 95 -14.92 0.43 -3.15
CA GLN A 95 -16.31 0.01 -3.01
C GLN A 95 -17.17 1.18 -2.55
N PRO A 96 -18.50 1.18 -2.82
CA PRO A 96 -19.35 2.33 -2.49
C PRO A 96 -19.25 2.81 -1.04
N HIS A 97 -19.16 1.88 -0.09
CA HIS A 97 -19.08 2.20 1.34
C HIS A 97 -17.74 2.83 1.77
N HIS A 98 -16.73 2.89 0.89
CA HIS A 98 -15.46 3.53 1.22
C HIS A 98 -15.54 5.06 1.23
N SER A 99 -16.59 5.66 0.63
CA SER A 99 -16.78 7.10 0.66
C SER A 99 -18.25 7.47 0.52
N PRO A 100 -18.76 8.43 1.33
CA PRO A 100 -20.11 8.95 1.17
C PRO A 100 -20.41 9.49 -0.23
N GLN A 101 -19.38 9.95 -0.96
CA GLN A 101 -19.52 10.42 -2.35
C GLN A 101 -19.84 9.29 -3.32
N PHE A 102 -19.49 8.05 -3.00
CA PHE A 102 -19.79 6.87 -3.82
C PHE A 102 -21.16 6.26 -3.48
N GLU A 103 -21.61 6.36 -2.23
CA GLU A 103 -22.84 5.70 -1.75
C GLU A 103 -24.10 6.10 -2.52
N THR A 104 -24.12 7.31 -3.08
CA THR A 104 -25.28 7.86 -3.81
C THR A 104 -25.30 7.48 -5.29
N ILE A 105 -24.29 6.76 -5.79
CA ILE A 105 -24.10 6.47 -7.21
C ILE A 105 -24.41 5.00 -7.49
N SER A 106 -25.27 4.77 -8.49
CA SER A 106 -25.57 3.40 -8.96
C SER A 106 -24.51 2.94 -9.94
N PHE A 107 -23.54 2.15 -9.45
CA PHE A 107 -22.47 1.62 -10.27
C PHE A 107 -22.91 0.43 -11.11
N SER A 108 -22.54 0.42 -12.38
CA SER A 108 -22.71 -0.71 -13.29
C SER A 108 -21.54 -1.69 -13.22
N ILE A 109 -20.35 -1.19 -12.88
CA ILE A 109 -19.11 -1.97 -12.77
C ILE A 109 -18.41 -1.59 -11.47
N VAL A 110 -18.03 -2.60 -10.66
CA VAL A 110 -17.14 -2.46 -9.50
C VAL A 110 -16.03 -3.49 -9.61
N ILE A 111 -14.77 -3.02 -9.65
CA ILE A 111 -13.57 -3.87 -9.69
C ILE A 111 -12.66 -3.41 -8.57
N ASP A 112 -12.37 -4.33 -7.62
CA ASP A 112 -11.66 -3.96 -6.41
C ASP A 112 -10.87 -5.15 -5.82
N HIS A 113 -9.92 -4.84 -4.95
CA HIS A 113 -9.16 -5.84 -4.19
C HIS A 113 -9.21 -5.63 -2.67
N HIS A 114 -10.01 -4.69 -2.20
CA HIS A 114 -10.23 -4.47 -0.77
C HIS A 114 -11.19 -5.51 -0.16
N PRO A 115 -11.15 -5.73 1.17
CA PRO A 115 -12.08 -6.62 1.84
C PRO A 115 -13.55 -6.27 1.57
N LEU A 116 -14.37 -7.31 1.42
CA LEU A 116 -15.81 -7.13 1.26
C LEU A 116 -16.48 -6.72 2.59
N PRO A 117 -17.53 -5.89 2.54
CA PRO A 117 -18.37 -5.62 3.69
C PRO A 117 -19.16 -6.88 4.08
N ALA A 118 -19.69 -6.91 5.32
CA ALA A 118 -20.47 -8.05 5.82
C ALA A 118 -21.67 -8.40 4.92
N THR A 119 -22.27 -7.40 4.28
CA THR A 119 -23.36 -7.56 3.31
C THR A 119 -22.93 -6.86 2.02
N PRO A 120 -22.33 -7.59 1.06
CA PRO A 120 -21.90 -6.99 -0.20
C PRO A 120 -23.11 -6.55 -1.03
N PRO A 121 -23.11 -5.34 -1.59
CA PRO A 121 -24.12 -4.94 -2.55
C PRO A 121 -23.96 -5.69 -3.88
N GLU A 122 -25.08 -5.86 -4.60
CA GLU A 122 -25.09 -6.45 -5.93
C GLU A 122 -24.88 -5.37 -7.02
N PHE A 123 -24.11 -5.71 -8.03
CA PHE A 123 -23.83 -4.85 -9.19
C PHE A 123 -24.04 -5.65 -10.48
N PRO A 124 -24.41 -4.99 -11.59
CA PRO A 124 -24.47 -5.64 -12.90
C PRO A 124 -23.16 -6.38 -13.25
N TYR A 125 -22.03 -5.81 -12.86
CA TYR A 125 -20.74 -6.48 -12.88
C TYR A 125 -19.92 -6.13 -11.63
N ALA A 126 -19.50 -7.16 -10.89
CA ALA A 126 -18.57 -7.01 -9.77
C ALA A 126 -17.43 -8.01 -9.87
N ASP A 127 -16.20 -7.59 -9.66
CA ASP A 127 -15.03 -8.46 -9.51
C ASP A 127 -14.16 -7.95 -8.35
N ILE A 128 -14.44 -8.47 -7.16
CA ILE A 128 -13.77 -8.07 -5.92
C ILE A 128 -12.95 -9.25 -5.43
N LYS A 129 -11.62 -9.07 -5.34
CA LYS A 129 -10.66 -10.13 -5.01
C LYS A 129 -9.70 -9.70 -3.90
N PRO A 130 -10.09 -9.84 -2.63
CA PRO A 130 -9.28 -9.40 -1.48
C PRO A 130 -7.94 -10.13 -1.30
N GLU A 131 -7.73 -11.21 -2.01
CA GLU A 131 -6.47 -11.95 -2.02
C GLU A 131 -5.39 -11.32 -2.90
N TYR A 132 -5.77 -10.47 -3.87
CA TYR A 132 -4.84 -9.79 -4.78
C TYR A 132 -4.10 -8.66 -4.07
N GLY A 133 -2.85 -8.47 -4.43
CA GLY A 133 -2.01 -7.40 -3.88
C GLY A 133 -2.32 -6.02 -4.45
N SER A 134 -2.99 -5.95 -5.61
CA SER A 134 -3.39 -4.70 -6.26
C SER A 134 -4.51 -4.90 -7.28
N ASN A 135 -5.29 -3.87 -7.50
CA ASN A 135 -6.31 -3.83 -8.53
C ASN A 135 -5.70 -3.74 -9.95
N SER A 136 -4.52 -3.15 -10.08
CA SER A 136 -3.72 -3.16 -11.33
C SER A 136 -3.38 -4.57 -11.79
N THR A 137 -3.22 -5.54 -10.88
CA THR A 137 -3.08 -6.96 -11.23
C THR A 137 -4.32 -7.49 -11.92
N LEU A 138 -5.52 -7.23 -11.37
CA LEU A 138 -6.80 -7.62 -11.94
C LEU A 138 -6.97 -7.05 -13.36
N LEU A 139 -6.73 -5.75 -13.52
CA LEU A 139 -6.86 -5.09 -14.82
C LEU A 139 -5.80 -5.55 -15.83
N THR A 140 -4.63 -5.98 -15.38
CA THR A 140 -3.61 -6.59 -16.24
C THR A 140 -4.09 -7.96 -16.76
N GLU A 141 -4.70 -8.78 -15.90
CA GLU A 141 -5.33 -10.04 -16.31
C GLU A 141 -6.46 -9.81 -17.33
N TYR A 142 -7.27 -8.75 -17.14
CA TYR A 142 -8.32 -8.37 -18.08
C TYR A 142 -7.75 -8.01 -19.45
N LEU A 143 -6.75 -7.13 -19.49
CA LEU A 143 -6.10 -6.75 -20.74
C LEU A 143 -5.53 -7.98 -21.47
N TYR A 144 -4.90 -8.89 -20.73
CA TYR A 144 -4.37 -10.13 -21.30
C TYR A 144 -5.47 -11.03 -21.87
N ASN A 145 -6.54 -11.27 -21.09
CA ASN A 145 -7.65 -12.15 -21.51
C ASN A 145 -8.45 -11.59 -22.68
N LEU A 146 -8.50 -10.27 -22.83
CA LEU A 146 -9.14 -9.57 -23.95
C LEU A 146 -8.19 -9.33 -25.13
N GLU A 147 -6.97 -9.88 -25.08
CA GLU A 147 -5.93 -9.71 -26.10
C GLU A 147 -5.57 -8.25 -26.39
N ILE A 148 -5.81 -7.36 -25.40
CA ILE A 148 -5.49 -5.93 -25.49
C ILE A 148 -4.05 -5.72 -25.02
N ARG A 149 -3.14 -5.45 -25.95
CA ARG A 149 -1.77 -5.09 -25.61
C ARG A 149 -1.75 -3.70 -24.92
N PRO A 150 -1.21 -3.57 -23.69
CA PRO A 150 -1.06 -2.29 -23.06
C PRO A 150 0.01 -1.45 -23.80
N GLY A 151 -0.30 -0.17 -24.06
CA GLY A 151 0.71 0.76 -24.54
C GLY A 151 1.74 1.08 -23.45
N LYS A 152 2.90 1.63 -23.85
CA LYS A 152 4.04 1.90 -22.95
C LYS A 152 3.64 2.64 -21.67
N LEU A 153 2.86 3.72 -21.77
CA LEU A 153 2.46 4.54 -20.63
C LEU A 153 1.51 3.80 -19.69
N LEU A 154 0.53 3.06 -20.24
CA LEU A 154 -0.41 2.25 -19.47
C LEU A 154 0.33 1.11 -18.74
N ALA A 155 1.23 0.41 -19.43
CA ALA A 155 2.03 -0.65 -18.80
C ALA A 155 2.90 -0.13 -17.65
N THR A 156 3.49 1.06 -17.82
CA THR A 156 4.27 1.73 -16.77
C THR A 156 3.39 2.12 -15.58
N ALA A 157 2.19 2.66 -15.85
CA ALA A 157 1.22 3.01 -14.81
C ALA A 157 0.80 1.78 -13.99
N LEU A 158 0.42 0.69 -14.66
CA LEU A 158 0.02 -0.57 -14.00
C LEU A 158 1.17 -1.17 -13.18
N GLN A 159 2.41 -1.15 -13.71
CA GLN A 159 3.57 -1.58 -12.90
C GLN A 159 3.77 -0.72 -11.66
N PHE A 160 3.56 0.59 -11.77
CA PHE A 160 3.68 1.48 -10.63
C PHE A 160 2.54 1.24 -9.61
N GLY A 161 1.30 1.01 -10.07
CA GLY A 161 0.17 0.63 -9.22
C GLY A 161 0.47 -0.64 -8.41
N ILE A 162 0.88 -1.74 -9.09
CA ILE A 162 1.27 -2.99 -8.41
C ILE A 162 2.37 -2.74 -7.39
N LYS A 163 3.41 -1.98 -7.77
CA LYS A 163 4.55 -1.70 -6.89
C LYS A 163 4.17 -0.86 -5.67
N SER A 164 3.30 0.13 -5.86
CA SER A 164 2.83 1.02 -4.79
C SER A 164 2.04 0.23 -3.76
N ASP A 165 1.04 -0.52 -4.18
CA ASP A 165 0.10 -1.19 -3.29
C ASP A 165 0.70 -2.38 -2.57
N THR A 166 1.61 -3.11 -3.23
CA THR A 166 2.38 -4.18 -2.61
C THR A 166 3.58 -3.68 -1.80
N MET A 167 3.76 -2.36 -1.65
CA MET A 167 4.95 -1.76 -1.01
C MET A 167 6.25 -2.35 -1.56
N SER A 168 6.40 -2.34 -2.88
CA SER A 168 7.54 -2.97 -3.56
C SER A 168 7.71 -4.45 -3.20
N PHE A 169 6.59 -5.19 -3.18
CA PHE A 169 6.50 -6.63 -2.86
C PHE A 169 6.81 -7.01 -1.40
N SER A 170 6.76 -6.04 -0.48
CA SER A 170 6.95 -6.26 0.95
C SER A 170 5.66 -6.63 1.69
N ARG A 171 4.48 -6.36 1.10
CA ARG A 171 3.18 -6.78 1.63
C ARG A 171 2.80 -8.18 1.15
N LYS A 172 1.73 -8.74 1.73
CA LYS A 172 1.10 -9.96 1.23
C LYS A 172 0.75 -9.76 -0.25
N LEU A 173 1.23 -10.64 -1.07
CA LEU A 173 0.98 -10.70 -2.51
C LEU A 173 0.77 -12.16 -2.92
N ILE A 174 0.18 -12.35 -4.08
CA ILE A 174 0.00 -13.66 -4.68
C ILE A 174 0.84 -13.79 -5.96
N ASP A 175 0.97 -15.00 -6.44
CA ASP A 175 1.73 -15.29 -7.66
C ASP A 175 1.19 -14.53 -8.91
N ALA A 176 -0.11 -14.19 -8.93
CA ALA A 176 -0.70 -13.37 -9.97
C ALA A 176 -0.10 -11.95 -10.03
N ASP A 177 0.21 -11.34 -8.88
CA ASP A 177 0.81 -10.00 -8.81
C ASP A 177 2.21 -9.99 -9.44
N LEU A 178 3.01 -11.01 -9.14
CA LEU A 178 4.35 -11.16 -9.72
C LEU A 178 4.28 -11.42 -11.23
N ARG A 179 3.35 -12.26 -11.68
CA ARG A 179 3.14 -12.51 -13.10
C ARG A 179 2.66 -11.27 -13.83
N ALA A 180 1.74 -10.51 -13.26
CA ALA A 180 1.27 -9.25 -13.84
C ALA A 180 2.41 -8.25 -13.99
N TYR A 181 3.19 -8.05 -12.93
CA TYR A 181 4.34 -7.17 -12.96
C TYR A 181 5.36 -7.58 -14.03
N HIS A 182 5.69 -8.89 -14.10
CA HIS A 182 6.61 -9.42 -15.10
C HIS A 182 6.05 -9.31 -16.53
N TYR A 183 4.76 -9.60 -16.73
CA TYR A 183 4.11 -9.44 -18.03
C TYR A 183 4.19 -7.99 -18.53
N LEU A 184 3.87 -7.03 -17.67
CA LEU A 184 3.90 -5.60 -17.97
C LEU A 184 5.32 -5.08 -18.27
N ALA A 185 6.36 -5.66 -17.66
CA ALA A 185 7.76 -5.27 -17.87
C ALA A 185 8.19 -5.35 -19.35
N ARG A 186 7.51 -6.16 -20.15
CA ARG A 186 7.74 -6.30 -21.60
C ARG A 186 7.30 -5.08 -22.41
N PHE A 187 6.44 -4.24 -21.85
CA PHE A 187 5.82 -3.09 -22.51
C PHE A 187 6.15 -1.77 -21.84
N ALA A 188 6.41 -1.80 -20.53
CA ALA A 188 6.63 -0.62 -19.70
C ALA A 188 7.96 0.08 -20.00
N ASP A 189 7.99 1.38 -19.75
CA ASP A 189 9.22 2.18 -19.73
C ASP A 189 9.84 2.15 -18.33
N GLN A 190 10.90 1.36 -18.17
CA GLN A 190 11.56 1.20 -16.88
C GLN A 190 12.26 2.48 -16.40
N ALA A 191 12.74 3.32 -17.32
CA ALA A 191 13.33 4.61 -16.97
C ALA A 191 12.24 5.57 -16.44
N LEU A 192 11.07 5.57 -17.08
CA LEU A 192 9.91 6.34 -16.65
C LEU A 192 9.40 5.85 -15.28
N LEU A 193 9.26 4.54 -15.09
CA LEU A 193 8.89 3.92 -13.81
C LEU A 193 9.85 4.33 -12.70
N SER A 194 11.17 4.23 -12.95
CA SER A 194 12.20 4.66 -11.99
C SER A 194 12.07 6.15 -11.64
N ARG A 195 11.80 7.01 -12.63
CA ARG A 195 11.62 8.43 -12.41
C ARG A 195 10.39 8.73 -11.53
N ILE A 196 9.25 8.09 -11.81
CA ILE A 196 8.04 8.22 -10.98
C ILE A 196 8.33 7.77 -9.55
N THR A 197 8.88 6.57 -9.39
CA THR A 197 9.17 5.98 -8.08
C THR A 197 10.12 6.84 -7.22
N ARG A 198 11.06 7.57 -7.85
CA ARG A 198 12.01 8.45 -7.14
C ARG A 198 11.45 9.83 -6.84
N SER A 199 10.27 10.18 -7.35
CA SER A 199 9.64 11.48 -7.14
C SER A 199 8.84 11.51 -5.82
N GLU A 200 9.47 11.13 -4.71
CA GLU A 200 8.79 10.95 -3.43
C GLU A 200 8.59 12.26 -2.65
N PHE A 201 9.41 13.31 -2.92
CA PHE A 201 9.44 14.50 -2.08
C PHE A 201 9.38 15.80 -2.88
N HIS A 202 8.61 16.78 -2.38
CA HIS A 202 8.69 18.15 -2.85
C HIS A 202 9.94 18.86 -2.28
N LYS A 203 10.58 19.72 -3.10
CA LYS A 203 11.70 20.56 -2.63
C LYS A 203 11.35 21.35 -1.34
N ARG A 204 10.12 21.87 -1.25
CA ARG A 204 9.62 22.61 -0.07
C ARG A 204 9.53 21.78 1.21
N TRP A 205 9.59 20.45 1.11
CA TRP A 205 9.57 19.55 2.28
C TRP A 205 10.96 19.37 2.91
N LEU A 206 12.05 19.65 2.19
CA LEU A 206 13.42 19.45 2.68
C LEU A 206 13.73 20.10 4.03
N PRO A 207 13.23 21.33 4.37
CA PRO A 207 13.43 21.90 5.70
C PRO A 207 12.85 21.05 6.84
N PHE A 208 11.73 20.36 6.60
CA PHE A 208 11.12 19.46 7.58
C PHE A 208 11.97 18.19 7.80
N PHE A 209 12.59 17.65 6.75
CA PHE A 209 13.55 16.55 6.87
C PHE A 209 14.80 16.97 7.64
N ALA A 210 15.36 18.13 7.35
CA ALA A 210 16.50 18.67 8.10
C ALA A 210 16.15 18.81 9.58
N LYS A 211 14.97 19.37 9.92
CA LYS A 211 14.48 19.46 11.29
C LYS A 211 14.32 18.06 11.91
N ALA A 212 13.76 17.11 11.19
CA ALA A 212 13.61 15.74 11.69
C ALA A 212 14.96 15.15 12.09
N CYS A 213 15.98 15.24 11.23
CA CYS A 213 17.32 14.70 11.49
C CYS A 213 18.00 15.34 12.70
N THR A 214 17.80 16.65 12.92
CA THR A 214 18.49 17.40 14.01
C THR A 214 17.77 17.36 15.35
N THR A 215 16.46 17.02 15.37
CA THR A 215 15.65 17.02 16.60
C THR A 215 15.13 15.66 17.01
N LEU A 216 15.62 14.59 16.37
CA LEU A 216 15.27 13.21 16.66
C LEU A 216 15.62 12.84 18.10
N ARG A 217 14.74 12.10 18.77
CA ARG A 217 14.90 11.70 20.17
C ARG A 217 14.68 10.20 20.33
N PRO A 218 15.55 9.50 21.06
CA PRO A 218 15.36 8.08 21.33
C PRO A 218 14.17 7.84 22.26
N VAL A 219 13.40 6.79 21.99
CA VAL A 219 12.28 6.32 22.80
C VAL A 219 12.34 4.79 22.88
N GLY A 220 13.04 4.28 23.90
CA GLY A 220 13.32 2.84 24.01
C GLY A 220 14.10 2.33 22.80
N SER A 221 13.54 1.36 22.06
CA SER A 221 14.11 0.85 20.81
C SER A 221 13.71 1.63 19.55
N GLY A 222 12.98 2.72 19.70
CA GLY A 222 12.50 3.56 18.59
C GLY A 222 12.98 5.00 18.68
N GLN A 223 12.48 5.79 17.74
CA GLN A 223 12.80 7.22 17.65
C GLN A 223 11.51 8.03 17.56
N PHE A 224 11.57 9.23 18.09
CA PHE A 224 10.46 10.20 18.04
C PHE A 224 10.95 11.57 17.53
N VAL A 225 10.11 12.21 16.71
CA VAL A 225 10.30 13.60 16.33
C VAL A 225 8.97 14.34 16.21
N HIS A 226 8.97 15.61 16.60
CA HIS A 226 7.84 16.54 16.40
C HIS A 226 8.23 17.63 15.40
N ILE A 227 7.56 17.65 14.27
CA ILE A 227 7.89 18.55 13.16
C ILE A 227 7.29 19.96 13.38
N GLY A 228 6.25 20.10 14.20
CA GLY A 228 5.49 21.33 14.36
C GLY A 228 4.35 21.42 13.36
N LYS A 229 4.01 22.64 12.92
CA LYS A 229 2.96 22.85 11.92
C LYS A 229 3.41 22.38 10.55
N VAL A 230 2.55 21.66 9.87
CA VAL A 230 2.75 21.18 8.49
C VAL A 230 1.57 21.59 7.61
N GLU A 231 1.85 21.82 6.34
CA GLU A 231 0.82 22.16 5.34
C GLU A 231 0.07 20.94 4.80
N ASN A 232 0.64 19.74 5.01
CA ASN A 232 0.08 18.47 4.57
C ASN A 232 0.61 17.33 5.45
N PRO A 233 -0.25 16.42 5.93
CA PRO A 233 0.16 15.23 6.69
C PRO A 233 1.12 14.30 5.94
N ASP A 234 1.13 14.30 4.60
CA ASP A 234 2.04 13.46 3.78
C ASP A 234 3.52 13.79 4.06
N ILE A 235 3.84 14.99 4.52
CA ILE A 235 5.19 15.36 4.99
C ILE A 235 5.64 14.44 6.12
N LEU A 236 4.73 14.17 7.07
CA LEU A 236 5.02 13.31 8.23
C LEU A 236 5.19 11.85 7.78
N VAL A 237 4.38 11.42 6.82
CA VAL A 237 4.49 10.07 6.20
C VAL A 237 5.85 9.94 5.53
N GLY A 238 6.22 10.89 4.66
CA GLY A 238 7.50 10.86 3.94
C GLY A 238 8.71 10.87 4.90
N ILE A 239 8.66 11.64 5.97
CA ILE A 239 9.73 11.66 7.00
C ILE A 239 9.79 10.30 7.73
N ALA A 240 8.65 9.73 8.10
CA ALA A 240 8.61 8.43 8.76
C ALA A 240 9.17 7.32 7.85
N ASP A 241 8.76 7.28 6.58
CA ASP A 241 9.26 6.32 5.59
C ASP A 241 10.77 6.49 5.32
N PHE A 242 11.26 7.74 5.31
CA PHE A 242 12.71 8.03 5.20
C PHE A 242 13.48 7.49 6.40
N LEU A 243 13.00 7.75 7.62
CA LEU A 243 13.69 7.36 8.86
C LEU A 243 13.72 5.84 9.06
N THR A 244 12.76 5.07 8.51
CA THR A 244 12.80 3.60 8.57
C THR A 244 13.94 2.98 7.75
N ARG A 245 14.59 3.75 6.89
CA ARG A 245 15.76 3.31 6.11
C ARG A 245 17.07 3.41 6.89
N VAL A 246 17.03 3.93 8.12
CA VAL A 246 18.20 3.98 9.03
C VAL A 246 18.31 2.61 9.72
N TYR A 247 19.43 1.95 9.56
CA TYR A 247 19.67 0.56 9.99
C TYR A 247 19.38 0.31 11.48
N GLU A 248 19.70 1.28 12.33
CA GLU A 248 19.55 1.18 13.79
C GLU A 248 18.11 1.39 14.28
N PHE A 249 17.19 1.88 13.43
CA PHE A 249 15.85 2.24 13.87
C PHE A 249 14.86 1.09 13.67
N ARG A 250 14.37 0.52 14.76
CA ARG A 250 13.34 -0.51 14.70
C ARG A 250 11.94 0.04 14.47
N TRP A 251 11.67 1.24 14.99
CA TRP A 251 10.43 1.95 14.75
C TRP A 251 10.63 3.46 14.95
N VAL A 252 9.80 4.23 14.30
CA VAL A 252 9.79 5.69 14.40
C VAL A 252 8.37 6.20 14.61
N ALA A 253 8.24 7.29 15.35
CA ALA A 253 7.02 8.07 15.49
C ALA A 253 7.31 9.52 15.08
N VAL A 254 6.63 9.99 14.04
CA VAL A 254 6.76 11.35 13.51
C VAL A 254 5.45 12.08 13.72
N SER A 255 5.47 13.20 14.43
CA SER A 255 4.27 13.97 14.73
C SER A 255 4.32 15.39 14.17
N GLY A 256 3.15 15.94 13.87
CA GLY A 256 2.98 17.32 13.44
C GLY A 256 1.55 17.80 13.61
N GLN A 257 1.34 19.09 13.47
CA GLN A 257 0.03 19.72 13.51
C GLN A 257 -0.39 20.12 12.10
N TYR A 258 -1.57 19.68 11.69
CA TYR A 258 -2.24 20.06 10.45
C TYR A 258 -3.60 20.68 10.77
N GLY A 259 -3.76 21.97 10.51
CA GLY A 259 -4.92 22.72 11.02
C GLY A 259 -5.03 22.62 12.54
N ASP A 260 -6.18 22.19 13.02
CA ASP A 260 -6.45 21.99 14.47
C ASP A 260 -6.22 20.55 14.93
N THR A 261 -5.71 19.68 14.04
CA THR A 261 -5.47 18.26 14.33
C THR A 261 -3.98 17.98 14.47
N VAL A 262 -3.63 17.22 15.49
CA VAL A 262 -2.28 16.63 15.61
C VAL A 262 -2.31 15.25 14.98
N VAL A 263 -1.36 15.01 14.08
CA VAL A 263 -1.18 13.72 13.40
C VAL A 263 0.12 13.10 13.88
N VAL A 264 0.09 11.80 14.22
CA VAL A 264 1.27 11.01 14.58
C VAL A 264 1.34 9.80 13.64
N ILE A 265 2.41 9.75 12.88
CA ILE A 265 2.68 8.64 11.95
C ILE A 265 3.69 7.69 12.57
N TYR A 266 3.35 6.42 12.60
CA TYR A 266 4.23 5.36 13.08
C TYR A 266 4.67 4.48 11.92
N ARG A 267 5.92 4.08 11.95
CA ARG A 267 6.52 3.08 11.06
C ARG A 267 7.43 2.17 11.86
N GLY A 268 7.51 0.90 11.48
CA GLY A 268 8.37 -0.08 12.14
C GLY A 268 8.69 -1.29 11.26
N ASP A 269 9.65 -2.08 11.71
CA ASP A 269 10.16 -3.29 11.06
C ASP A 269 9.25 -4.53 11.26
N GLY A 270 8.11 -4.37 11.94
CA GLY A 270 7.19 -5.46 12.27
C GLY A 270 7.57 -6.29 13.50
N SER A 271 8.74 -6.03 14.14
CA SER A 271 9.15 -6.69 15.39
C SER A 271 8.24 -6.32 16.57
N ARG A 272 7.57 -5.18 16.49
CA ARG A 272 6.58 -4.68 17.44
C ARG A 272 5.27 -4.34 16.74
N ASP A 273 4.14 -4.66 17.36
CA ASP A 273 2.83 -4.24 16.87
C ASP A 273 2.62 -2.74 17.17
N ILE A 274 2.97 -1.89 16.19
CA ILE A 274 2.86 -0.45 16.32
C ILE A 274 1.42 0.07 16.19
N GLY A 275 0.50 -0.71 15.60
CA GLY A 275 -0.93 -0.40 15.60
C GLY A 275 -1.50 -0.43 17.00
N ARG A 276 -1.22 -1.48 17.77
CA ARG A 276 -1.58 -1.55 19.20
C ARG A 276 -0.87 -0.50 20.04
N LEU A 277 0.38 -0.19 19.72
CA LEU A 277 1.14 0.86 20.40
C LEU A 277 0.48 2.22 20.21
N ALA A 278 0.17 2.62 18.98
CA ALA A 278 -0.50 3.88 18.66
C ALA A 278 -1.87 4.00 19.37
N HIS A 279 -2.67 2.92 19.33
CA HIS A 279 -3.95 2.87 20.02
C HIS A 279 -3.81 3.04 21.55
N ALA A 280 -2.85 2.35 22.16
CA ALA A 280 -2.60 2.47 23.61
C ALA A 280 -2.11 3.84 24.03
N GLN A 281 -1.45 4.58 23.14
CA GLN A 281 -0.89 5.92 23.41
C GLN A 281 -1.87 7.06 23.14
N PHE A 282 -2.80 6.90 22.19
CA PHE A 282 -3.65 7.99 21.71
C PHE A 282 -5.12 7.64 21.53
N GLY A 283 -5.51 6.38 21.69
CA GLY A 283 -6.91 5.93 21.47
C GLY A 283 -7.92 6.48 22.47
N ASP A 284 -7.44 7.05 23.60
CA ASP A 284 -8.28 7.70 24.63
C ASP A 284 -8.61 9.16 24.28
N ILE A 285 -7.89 9.79 23.34
CA ILE A 285 -8.05 11.22 23.00
C ILE A 285 -8.36 11.45 21.52
N GLY A 286 -8.38 10.40 20.71
CA GLY A 286 -8.64 10.51 19.28
C GLY A 286 -8.68 9.17 18.56
N SER A 287 -8.67 9.22 17.24
CA SER A 287 -8.56 8.02 16.41
C SER A 287 -7.12 7.53 16.39
N ALA A 288 -6.87 6.27 16.73
CA ALA A 288 -5.53 5.68 16.68
C ALA A 288 -5.59 4.18 16.40
N GLY A 289 -4.72 3.72 15.49
CA GLY A 289 -4.64 2.30 15.11
C GLY A 289 -3.77 2.06 13.89
N GLY A 290 -3.84 0.84 13.37
CA GLY A 290 -3.07 0.40 12.21
C GLY A 290 -2.69 -1.08 12.27
N HIS A 291 -1.63 -1.43 11.55
CA HIS A 291 -1.07 -2.78 11.45
C HIS A 291 0.27 -2.88 12.22
N LYS A 292 0.90 -4.06 12.17
CA LYS A 292 2.18 -4.28 12.87
C LYS A 292 3.28 -3.29 12.50
N ALA A 293 3.38 -2.90 11.23
CA ALA A 293 4.46 -2.06 10.73
C ALA A 293 4.04 -0.61 10.42
N LEU A 294 2.75 -0.31 10.40
CA LEU A 294 2.20 0.97 9.98
C LEU A 294 1.06 1.36 10.92
N ALA A 295 1.12 2.57 11.52
CA ALA A 295 0.01 3.10 12.30
C ALA A 295 -0.10 4.61 12.18
N ARG A 296 -1.29 5.11 12.51
CA ARG A 296 -1.61 6.52 12.54
C ARG A 296 -2.44 6.83 13.78
N ALA A 297 -2.20 8.00 14.37
CA ALA A 297 -3.07 8.57 15.39
C ALA A 297 -3.39 10.02 15.03
N GLU A 298 -4.62 10.42 15.30
CA GLU A 298 -5.12 11.78 15.08
C GLU A 298 -5.97 12.23 16.26
N PHE A 299 -5.71 13.43 16.74
CA PHE A 299 -6.48 14.00 17.84
C PHE A 299 -6.48 15.54 17.76
N PRO A 300 -7.46 16.22 18.39
CA PRO A 300 -7.51 17.69 18.41
C PRO A 300 -6.32 18.27 19.13
N ALA A 301 -5.73 19.36 18.62
CA ALA A 301 -4.61 20.04 19.28
C ALA A 301 -4.97 20.55 20.71
N SER A 302 -6.25 20.84 20.96
CA SER A 302 -6.79 21.20 22.26
C SER A 302 -6.62 20.13 23.34
N ALA A 303 -6.48 18.86 22.98
CA ALA A 303 -6.24 17.74 23.91
C ALA A 303 -4.93 17.88 24.69
N SER A 304 -4.00 18.76 24.24
CA SER A 304 -2.74 19.05 24.96
C SER A 304 -2.92 19.86 26.27
N GLY A 305 -4.11 20.45 26.50
CA GLY A 305 -4.41 21.22 27.69
C GLY A 305 -3.45 22.43 27.91
N GLY A 306 -2.98 23.05 26.81
CA GLY A 306 -2.02 24.17 26.86
C GLY A 306 -0.55 23.74 26.93
N THR A 307 -0.25 22.46 27.07
CA THR A 307 1.12 21.97 26.98
C THR A 307 1.63 22.07 25.53
N ALA A 308 2.89 22.45 25.34
CA ALA A 308 3.49 22.45 24.00
C ALA A 308 3.34 21.09 23.31
N LEU A 309 2.74 21.07 22.10
CA LEU A 309 2.33 19.85 21.42
C LEU A 309 3.45 18.81 21.31
N GLY A 310 4.69 19.23 20.97
CA GLY A 310 5.83 18.33 20.89
C GLY A 310 6.17 17.65 22.23
N GLN A 311 6.04 18.36 23.35
CA GLN A 311 6.25 17.80 24.69
C GLN A 311 5.10 16.86 25.09
N PHE A 312 3.86 17.23 24.80
CA PHE A 312 2.69 16.41 25.05
C PHE A 312 2.77 15.09 24.32
N VAL A 313 3.02 15.12 23.01
CA VAL A 313 3.15 13.90 22.20
C VAL A 313 4.33 13.06 22.65
N HIS A 314 5.49 13.68 22.91
CA HIS A 314 6.68 12.97 23.41
C HIS A 314 6.40 12.21 24.71
N LYS A 315 5.74 12.84 25.68
CA LYS A 315 5.36 12.22 26.95
C LYS A 315 4.46 11.00 26.73
N ARG A 316 3.50 11.06 25.81
CA ARG A 316 2.63 9.93 25.46
C ARG A 316 3.38 8.82 24.74
N VAL A 317 4.27 9.17 23.81
CA VAL A 317 5.09 8.19 23.08
C VAL A 317 6.08 7.48 24.03
N LEU A 318 6.58 8.17 25.06
CA LEU A 318 7.39 7.57 26.12
C LEU A 318 6.59 6.64 27.05
N ALA A 319 5.31 6.90 27.27
CA ALA A 319 4.43 6.09 28.09
C ALA A 319 4.14 4.74 27.40
N VAL A 320 5.15 3.89 27.36
CA VAL A 320 5.00 2.50 26.86
C VAL A 320 4.15 1.74 27.87
N PRO A 321 3.01 1.16 27.47
CA PRO A 321 2.26 0.29 28.36
C PRO A 321 3.19 -0.84 28.83
N ARG A 322 3.52 -0.87 30.11
CA ARG A 322 4.22 -2.02 30.70
C ARG A 322 3.25 -3.20 30.56
N LYS A 323 3.60 -4.22 29.78
CA LYS A 323 2.93 -5.50 29.80
C LYS A 323 2.89 -5.95 31.27
N LYS A 324 1.73 -5.93 31.91
CA LYS A 324 1.47 -6.77 33.08
C LYS A 324 1.55 -8.20 32.54
N ILE A 325 2.66 -8.87 32.74
CA ILE A 325 2.75 -10.31 32.61
C ILE A 325 1.87 -10.84 33.75
N PRO A 326 0.81 -11.59 33.48
CA PRO A 326 0.06 -12.26 34.55
C PRO A 326 1.05 -13.21 35.23
N ARG A 327 1.22 -13.06 36.54
CA ARG A 327 2.09 -13.90 37.38
C ARG A 327 1.41 -15.20 37.79
N ASP A 328 0.45 -15.70 37.06
CA ASP A 328 -0.27 -16.93 37.37
C ASP A 328 -0.35 -17.85 36.14
N ALA A 329 0.74 -18.54 35.93
CA ALA A 329 0.77 -19.88 35.35
C ALA A 329 1.96 -20.61 35.97
N ALA A 330 1.84 -20.91 37.27
CA ALA A 330 2.64 -21.94 37.89
C ALA A 330 2.27 -23.26 37.18
N VAL A 331 3.20 -23.78 36.41
CA VAL A 331 3.12 -25.11 35.82
C VAL A 331 3.11 -26.11 36.97
N GLY A 332 1.95 -26.71 37.21
CA GLY A 332 1.80 -27.86 38.07
C GLY A 332 2.58 -29.02 37.47
N THR A 333 3.68 -29.37 38.12
CA THR A 333 4.40 -30.60 37.92
C THR A 333 3.53 -31.75 38.45
N GLN A 334 2.96 -32.56 37.58
CA GLN A 334 2.50 -33.90 37.94
C GLN A 334 3.66 -34.88 37.71
N PRO A 335 3.93 -35.78 38.65
CA PRO A 335 4.95 -36.81 38.50
C PRO A 335 4.40 -37.95 37.66
N THR A 336 4.98 -38.26 36.55
CA THR A 336 4.78 -39.51 35.82
C THR A 336 5.78 -40.54 36.29
N ALA A 337 5.22 -41.69 36.75
CA ALA A 337 5.89 -42.90 37.12
C ALA A 337 6.72 -43.48 35.95
N GLY A 338 7.82 -44.11 36.30
CA GLY A 338 8.79 -44.64 35.36
C GLY A 338 8.32 -45.84 34.55
N THR A 339 9.00 -46.04 33.44
CA THR A 339 9.29 -47.35 32.86
C THR A 339 10.64 -47.31 32.13
N GLN A 340 11.37 -48.40 32.30
CA GLN A 340 12.77 -48.67 32.05
C GLN A 340 13.22 -48.66 30.58
N ALA A 341 14.53 -48.53 30.49
CA ALA A 341 15.46 -48.58 29.39
C ALA A 341 15.26 -49.68 28.33
N SER A 342 15.66 -49.38 27.10
CA SER A 342 16.57 -50.21 26.29
C SER A 342 17.12 -49.41 25.10
N GLY A 343 18.38 -49.19 25.01
CA GLY A 343 19.31 -49.77 24.06
C GLY A 343 19.32 -49.12 22.67
N GLY A 344 20.40 -48.39 22.36
CA GLY A 344 21.07 -48.65 21.11
C GLY A 344 21.07 -47.60 20.02
N THR A 345 22.27 -47.15 19.77
CA THR A 345 22.90 -46.76 18.49
C THR A 345 22.87 -45.29 18.08
N GLN A 346 24.04 -44.73 18.19
CA GLN A 346 24.55 -43.49 17.63
C GLN A 346 24.71 -43.60 16.10
N PRO A 347 24.32 -42.63 15.31
CA PRO A 347 24.73 -42.55 13.91
C PRO A 347 26.06 -41.77 13.77
N PRO A 348 26.85 -42.03 12.70
CA PRO A 348 28.22 -41.54 12.56
C PRO A 348 28.30 -40.13 11.98
N ASP A 349 29.41 -39.42 12.30
CA ASP A 349 29.82 -38.13 11.79
C ASP A 349 30.00 -38.12 10.25
N PRO A 350 29.68 -37.03 9.55
CA PRO A 350 30.07 -36.88 8.16
C PRO A 350 31.49 -36.30 8.03
N ALA A 351 32.30 -36.98 7.23
CA ALA A 351 33.66 -36.68 6.88
C ALA A 351 33.86 -35.38 6.11
N THR A 352 34.93 -34.68 6.42
CA THR A 352 35.55 -33.55 5.75
C THR A 352 36.07 -33.94 4.36
N PRO A 353 35.82 -33.19 3.29
CA PRO A 353 36.50 -33.40 2.02
C PRO A 353 37.78 -32.58 1.94
N ALA A 354 38.84 -33.26 1.54
CA ALA A 354 40.19 -32.79 1.32
C ALA A 354 40.30 -31.78 0.15
N SER A 355 41.19 -30.81 0.34
CA SER A 355 41.72 -29.87 -0.63
C SER A 355 42.41 -30.57 -1.83
N LYS A 356 42.03 -30.19 -3.05
CA LYS A 356 42.88 -30.39 -4.23
C LYS A 356 43.06 -29.07 -4.95
N THR A 357 44.30 -28.61 -4.96
CA THR A 357 44.90 -27.58 -5.78
C THR A 357 45.01 -28.07 -7.23
N PRO A 358 44.69 -27.27 -8.27
CA PRO A 358 45.20 -27.54 -9.60
C PRO A 358 46.37 -26.62 -9.95
N SER A 359 47.39 -27.26 -10.45
CA SER A 359 48.57 -26.70 -11.09
C SER A 359 48.27 -25.90 -12.37
N ALA A 360 49.06 -24.86 -12.58
CA ALA A 360 49.16 -24.07 -13.79
C ALA A 360 49.60 -24.89 -14.99
N THR A 361 49.01 -24.63 -16.15
CA THR A 361 49.68 -24.87 -17.45
C THR A 361 49.31 -23.71 -18.38
N THR A 362 50.38 -23.07 -18.78
CA THR A 362 50.51 -22.04 -19.83
C THR A 362 50.34 -22.74 -21.18
N GLU A 363 49.54 -22.16 -22.06
CA GLU A 363 49.91 -22.19 -23.49
C GLU A 363 49.24 -21.08 -24.31
N LYS A 364 50.00 -20.65 -25.29
CA LYS A 364 49.95 -19.45 -26.15
C LYS A 364 49.05 -19.61 -27.37
N GLN A 365 48.68 -18.46 -27.91
CA GLN A 365 48.54 -18.07 -29.35
C GLN A 365 47.39 -18.71 -30.16
N LYS A 366 46.42 -17.95 -30.59
CA LYS A 366 46.39 -17.13 -31.85
C LYS A 366 45.25 -16.15 -31.83
#